data_997ba475902342a64cbc98a9f1d82f1c
#
_entry.id   997ba475902342a64cbc98a9f1d82f1c
#
_cell.length_a   1.000
_cell.length_b   1.000
_cell.length_c   1.000
_cell.angle_alpha   90.00
_cell.angle_beta   90.00
_cell.angle_gamma   90.00
#
_symmetry.space_group_name_H-M   'P 1'
#
loop_
_entity.id
_entity.type
_entity.pdbx_description
1 polymer ?
#
loop_
_entity_poly.entity_id
_entity_poly.type
_entity_poly.pdbx_seq_one_letter_code
_entity_poly.pdbx_strand_id
1 'polypeptide(L)'
;MKQVFFILATLLVLSATSTANAKDDKKGKKKTETAYFQSNMHCTSCEAKVEEKLRFEKGMKDLKIDAHTNTIKLEYSNSKTNSTHLKEVIEGMGYEAKIINKDEYEKLQDHENHEHSPQESGNCK
;
A
#
# COMPACT_ATOMS: atom_id res chain seq x y z
N MET A 1 25.25 62.38 17.72
CA MET A 1 24.97 62.02 16.31
C MET A 1 25.80 60.86 15.77
N LYS A 2 26.69 60.27 16.53
CA LYS A 2 27.47 59.09 16.09
C LYS A 2 26.82 57.73 16.40
N GLN A 3 25.81 57.72 17.20
CA GLN A 3 25.12 56.47 17.63
C GLN A 3 24.01 56.01 16.64
N VAL A 4 23.48 56.91 15.83
CA VAL A 4 22.36 56.61 14.92
C VAL A 4 22.82 55.88 13.67
N PHE A 5 24.10 56.04 13.27
CA PHE A 5 24.65 55.37 12.09
C PHE A 5 24.91 53.86 12.30
N PHE A 6 25.10 53.41 13.53
CA PHE A 6 25.35 52.00 13.80
C PHE A 6 24.06 51.17 13.83
N ILE A 7 22.93 51.78 14.08
CA ILE A 7 21.63 51.07 14.11
C ILE A 7 21.10 50.82 12.70
N LEU A 8 21.43 51.71 11.75
CA LEU A 8 21.01 51.52 10.35
C LEU A 8 21.84 50.48 9.59
N ALA A 9 23.06 50.20 10.02
CA ALA A 9 23.92 49.20 9.37
C ALA A 9 23.60 47.74 9.78
N THR A 10 22.93 47.53 10.92
CA THR A 10 22.60 46.19 11.41
C THR A 10 21.28 45.66 10.88
N LEU A 11 20.46 46.50 10.24
CA LEU A 11 19.16 46.10 9.69
C LEU A 11 19.22 45.57 8.25
N LEU A 12 20.40 45.55 7.64
CA LEU A 12 20.56 45.22 6.21
C LEU A 12 21.20 43.83 5.96
N VAL A 13 21.43 43.04 7.02
CA VAL A 13 22.07 41.72 6.90
C VAL A 13 21.11 40.55 7.19
N LEU A 14 19.83 40.82 7.41
CA LEU A 14 18.84 39.74 7.76
C LEU A 14 17.92 39.34 6.60
N SER A 15 18.34 39.52 5.35
CA SER A 15 17.53 39.15 4.20
C SER A 15 18.26 38.27 3.20
N ALA A 16 18.87 37.18 3.64
CA ALA A 16 19.32 36.15 2.72
C ALA A 16 19.61 34.85 3.46
N THR A 17 18.60 34.05 3.82
CA THR A 17 18.67 32.59 3.82
C THR A 17 17.28 32.05 3.96
N SER A 18 16.48 32.18 2.92
CA SER A 18 15.31 31.33 2.75
C SER A 18 15.70 30.17 1.84
N THR A 19 16.54 29.27 2.33
CA THR A 19 16.55 27.92 1.81
C THR A 19 15.33 27.23 2.43
N ALA A 20 14.21 27.37 1.76
CA ALA A 20 13.04 26.55 1.97
C ALA A 20 13.38 25.11 1.58
N ASN A 21 14.00 24.38 2.49
CA ASN A 21 13.83 22.94 2.53
C ASN A 21 12.43 22.70 3.09
N ALA A 22 11.46 22.82 2.22
CA ALA A 22 10.13 22.29 2.47
C ALA A 22 10.25 20.76 2.47
N LYS A 23 10.75 20.19 3.56
CA LYS A 23 10.28 18.90 4.02
C LYS A 23 8.84 19.15 4.40
N ASP A 24 7.98 18.77 3.49
CA ASP A 24 6.54 18.75 3.65
C ASP A 24 6.22 17.78 4.79
N ASP A 25 6.34 18.26 6.01
CA ASP A 25 5.72 17.68 7.19
C ASP A 25 4.23 17.89 7.05
N LYS A 26 3.62 17.15 6.11
CA LYS A 26 2.18 16.97 6.04
C LYS A 26 1.74 16.19 7.25
N LYS A 27 1.60 16.94 8.35
CA LYS A 27 0.79 16.60 9.50
C LYS A 27 -0.42 15.78 9.06
N GLY A 28 -0.30 14.43 9.16
CA GLY A 28 -1.41 13.56 9.48
C GLY A 28 -2.63 13.52 8.57
N LYS A 29 -2.52 13.68 7.27
CA LYS A 29 -3.52 13.10 6.37
C LYS A 29 -3.34 11.59 6.42
N LYS A 30 -4.31 10.86 6.98
CA LYS A 30 -4.43 9.40 6.92
C LYS A 30 -4.35 8.99 5.46
N LYS A 31 -3.14 8.75 4.98
CA LYS A 31 -2.91 8.43 3.58
C LYS A 31 -3.30 6.97 3.39
N THR A 32 -4.25 6.73 2.49
CA THR A 32 -4.54 5.38 2.03
C THR A 32 -3.44 4.97 1.06
N GLU A 33 -2.88 3.80 1.28
CA GLU A 33 -1.91 3.17 0.39
C GLU A 33 -2.47 1.86 -0.13
N THR A 34 -1.98 1.45 -1.29
CA THR A 34 -2.33 0.18 -1.91
C THR A 34 -1.08 -0.69 -2.00
N ALA A 35 -1.19 -1.93 -1.56
CA ALA A 35 -0.17 -2.94 -1.75
C ALA A 35 -0.71 -4.10 -2.59
N TYR A 36 0.15 -4.67 -3.40
CA TYR A 36 -0.13 -5.82 -4.24
C TYR A 36 0.77 -6.97 -3.84
N PHE A 37 0.19 -8.16 -3.79
CA PHE A 37 0.92 -9.38 -3.42
C PHE A 37 0.60 -10.48 -4.41
N GLN A 38 1.61 -11.30 -4.68
CA GLN A 38 1.45 -12.61 -5.24
C GLN A 38 1.52 -13.64 -4.11
N SER A 39 0.62 -14.61 -4.11
CA SER A 39 0.52 -15.65 -3.09
C SER A 39 0.48 -17.03 -3.75
N ASN A 40 0.52 -18.09 -2.94
CA ASN A 40 0.38 -19.48 -3.39
C ASN A 40 -0.99 -20.08 -3.05
N MET A 41 -2.02 -19.25 -2.99
CA MET A 41 -3.39 -19.71 -2.76
C MET A 41 -3.94 -20.41 -4.01
N HIS A 42 -4.48 -21.61 -3.85
CA HIS A 42 -4.98 -22.41 -4.98
C HIS A 42 -6.46 -22.81 -4.83
N CYS A 43 -7.16 -22.25 -3.85
CA CYS A 43 -8.54 -22.63 -3.61
C CYS A 43 -9.38 -21.47 -3.05
N THR A 44 -10.65 -21.44 -3.40
CA THR A 44 -11.62 -20.45 -2.92
C THR A 44 -11.81 -20.47 -1.39
N SER A 45 -11.66 -21.64 -0.75
CA SER A 45 -11.70 -21.75 0.70
C SER A 45 -10.47 -21.11 1.38
N CYS A 46 -9.31 -21.10 0.72
CA CYS A 46 -8.13 -20.41 1.17
C CYS A 46 -8.30 -18.89 1.06
N GLU A 47 -8.84 -18.43 -0.07
CA GLU A 47 -9.22 -17.04 -0.30
C GLU A 47 -10.14 -16.53 0.80
N ALA A 48 -11.24 -17.23 1.10
CA ALA A 48 -12.18 -16.84 2.14
C ALA A 48 -11.54 -16.71 3.53
N LYS A 49 -10.60 -17.60 3.89
CA LYS A 49 -9.87 -17.52 5.17
C LYS A 49 -8.94 -16.30 5.23
N VAL A 50 -8.22 -16.04 4.16
CA VAL A 50 -7.31 -14.89 4.08
C VAL A 50 -8.12 -13.60 4.07
N GLU A 51 -9.23 -13.56 3.34
CA GLU A 51 -10.15 -12.43 3.32
C GLU A 51 -10.69 -12.12 4.71
N GLU A 52 -11.22 -13.13 5.42
CA GLU A 52 -11.73 -12.98 6.77
C GLU A 52 -10.66 -12.40 7.71
N LYS A 53 -9.46 -12.95 7.70
CA LYS A 53 -8.37 -12.48 8.55
C LYS A 53 -7.96 -11.06 8.25
N LEU A 54 -7.72 -10.73 6.99
CA LEU A 54 -7.26 -9.41 6.57
C LEU A 54 -8.33 -8.32 6.75
N ARG A 55 -9.60 -8.65 6.61
CA ARG A 55 -10.71 -7.72 6.81
C ARG A 55 -10.72 -7.12 8.22
N PHE A 56 -10.29 -7.88 9.21
CA PHE A 56 -10.21 -7.43 10.60
C PHE A 56 -8.86 -6.82 11.00
N GLU A 57 -7.90 -6.77 10.08
CA GLU A 57 -6.61 -6.15 10.39
C GLU A 57 -6.75 -4.64 10.56
N LYS A 58 -6.02 -4.13 11.56
CA LYS A 58 -6.08 -2.71 11.91
C LYS A 58 -5.60 -1.83 10.77
N GLY A 59 -6.48 -0.96 10.32
CA GLY A 59 -6.16 0.00 9.26
C GLY A 59 -6.55 -0.46 7.86
N MET A 60 -7.05 -1.68 7.69
CA MET A 60 -7.60 -2.16 6.43
C MET A 60 -8.79 -1.31 6.01
N LYS A 61 -8.89 -1.03 4.72
CA LYS A 61 -9.98 -0.25 4.11
C LYS A 61 -10.72 -1.01 3.05
N ASP A 62 -9.98 -1.66 2.17
CA ASP A 62 -10.53 -2.49 1.11
C ASP A 62 -9.55 -3.61 0.77
N LEU A 63 -10.09 -4.71 0.26
CA LEU A 63 -9.29 -5.84 -0.17
C LEU A 63 -9.95 -6.56 -1.35
N LYS A 64 -9.12 -7.03 -2.26
CA LYS A 64 -9.51 -7.93 -3.33
C LYS A 64 -8.51 -9.08 -3.35
N ILE A 65 -9.02 -10.29 -3.23
CA ILE A 65 -8.25 -11.52 -3.28
C ILE A 65 -8.75 -12.33 -4.46
N ASP A 66 -7.85 -12.97 -5.15
CA ASP A 66 -8.16 -13.81 -6.30
C ASP A 66 -7.27 -15.05 -6.28
N ALA A 67 -7.88 -16.18 -5.96
CA ALA A 67 -7.19 -17.46 -5.87
C ALA A 67 -6.83 -18.04 -7.25
N HIS A 68 -7.48 -17.60 -8.32
CA HIS A 68 -7.17 -18.06 -9.69
C HIS A 68 -5.87 -17.43 -10.19
N THR A 69 -5.73 -16.11 -10.02
CA THR A 69 -4.51 -15.39 -10.40
C THR A 69 -3.44 -15.43 -9.30
N ASN A 70 -3.75 -16.01 -8.14
CA ASN A 70 -2.88 -16.02 -6.96
C ASN A 70 -2.46 -14.60 -6.52
N THR A 71 -3.36 -13.65 -6.62
CA THR A 71 -3.08 -12.24 -6.33
C THR A 71 -3.93 -11.68 -5.21
N ILE A 72 -3.36 -10.71 -4.49
CA ILE A 72 -4.02 -9.97 -3.43
C ILE A 72 -3.76 -8.48 -3.63
N LYS A 73 -4.82 -7.67 -3.65
CA LYS A 73 -4.75 -6.21 -3.61
C LYS A 73 -5.32 -5.73 -2.29
N LEU A 74 -4.59 -4.93 -1.55
CA LEU A 74 -4.99 -4.40 -0.24
C LEU A 74 -4.91 -2.88 -0.24
N GLU A 75 -5.97 -2.22 0.22
CA GLU A 75 -5.98 -0.78 0.50
C GLU A 75 -6.03 -0.58 2.02
N TYR A 76 -5.10 0.19 2.54
CA TYR A 76 -4.95 0.38 3.99
C TYR A 76 -4.50 1.79 4.35
N SER A 77 -4.67 2.14 5.63
CA SER A 77 -4.18 3.39 6.19
C SER A 77 -2.73 3.23 6.66
N ASN A 78 -1.79 3.92 6.02
CA ASN A 78 -0.37 3.84 6.36
C ASN A 78 -0.04 4.39 7.76
N SER A 79 -0.97 5.10 8.40
CA SER A 79 -0.84 5.51 9.79
C SER A 79 -1.13 4.39 10.80
N LYS A 80 -1.63 3.25 10.34
CA LYS A 80 -2.06 2.13 11.21
C LYS A 80 -1.38 0.81 10.91
N THR A 81 -1.00 0.60 9.66
CA THR A 81 -0.33 -0.61 9.19
C THR A 81 0.54 -0.31 7.97
N ASN A 82 1.29 -1.28 7.50
CA ASN A 82 2.13 -1.18 6.31
C ASN A 82 2.14 -2.52 5.55
N SER A 83 2.66 -2.51 4.33
CA SER A 83 2.72 -3.68 3.46
C SER A 83 3.54 -4.84 4.05
N THR A 84 4.60 -4.54 4.79
CA THR A 84 5.44 -5.57 5.44
C THR A 84 4.64 -6.31 6.51
N HIS A 85 3.93 -5.59 7.38
CA HIS A 85 3.08 -6.21 8.39
C HIS A 85 1.97 -7.06 7.77
N LEU A 86 1.32 -6.55 6.71
CA LEU A 86 0.27 -7.29 6.00
C LEU A 86 0.81 -8.57 5.35
N LYS A 87 2.03 -8.52 4.80
CA LYS A 87 2.74 -9.70 4.32
C LYS A 87 2.94 -10.74 5.44
N GLU A 88 3.44 -10.30 6.60
CA GLU A 88 3.64 -11.18 7.77
C GLU A 88 2.34 -11.82 8.25
N VAL A 89 1.22 -11.10 8.19
CA VAL A 89 -0.11 -11.65 8.52
C VAL A 89 -0.49 -12.78 7.57
N ILE A 90 -0.28 -12.61 6.27
CA ILE A 90 -0.57 -13.64 5.25
C ILE A 90 0.33 -14.86 5.46
N GLU A 91 1.64 -14.63 5.67
CA GLU A 91 2.62 -15.69 5.92
C GLU A 91 2.33 -16.44 7.23
N GLY A 92 1.88 -15.74 8.26
CA GLY A 92 1.45 -16.33 9.54
C GLY A 92 0.24 -17.27 9.43
N MET A 93 -0.51 -17.20 8.35
CA MET A 93 -1.60 -18.12 8.02
C MET A 93 -1.14 -19.36 7.24
N GLY A 94 0.16 -19.45 6.90
CA GLY A 94 0.76 -20.56 6.15
C GLY A 94 0.75 -20.38 4.63
N TYR A 95 0.49 -19.17 4.13
CA TYR A 95 0.58 -18.84 2.71
C TYR A 95 1.86 -18.05 2.43
N GLU A 96 2.41 -18.22 1.25
CA GLU A 96 3.49 -17.35 0.78
C GLU A 96 2.89 -15.99 0.35
N ALA A 97 3.63 -14.91 0.59
CA ALA A 97 3.25 -13.58 0.14
C ALA A 97 4.48 -12.82 -0.37
N LYS A 98 4.49 -12.53 -1.65
CA LYS A 98 5.50 -11.71 -2.31
C LYS A 98 4.89 -10.36 -2.65
N ILE A 99 5.50 -9.26 -2.18
CA ILE A 99 5.10 -7.91 -2.60
C ILE A 99 5.49 -7.73 -4.07
N ILE A 100 4.54 -7.33 -4.89
CA ILE A 100 4.70 -7.04 -6.31
C ILE A 100 4.29 -5.60 -6.61
N ASN A 101 4.67 -5.09 -7.77
CA ASN A 101 4.20 -3.79 -8.23
C ASN A 101 2.86 -3.88 -8.97
N LYS A 102 2.26 -2.72 -9.24
CA LYS A 102 0.96 -2.64 -9.90
C LYS A 102 0.98 -3.26 -11.30
N ASP A 103 2.03 -3.02 -12.07
CA ASP A 103 2.15 -3.52 -13.45
C ASP A 103 2.25 -5.06 -13.49
N GLU A 104 2.96 -5.64 -12.53
CA GLU A 104 3.06 -7.09 -12.35
C GLU A 104 1.72 -7.70 -11.93
N TYR A 105 1.00 -7.03 -11.03
CA TYR A 105 -0.35 -7.42 -10.63
C TYR A 105 -1.32 -7.41 -11.82
N GLU A 106 -1.33 -6.34 -12.61
CA GLU A 106 -2.21 -6.21 -13.80
C GLU A 106 -1.90 -7.29 -14.84
N LYS A 107 -0.63 -7.59 -15.09
CA LYS A 107 -0.24 -8.69 -16.00
C LYS A 107 -0.75 -10.05 -15.55
N LEU A 108 -0.71 -10.34 -14.25
CA LEU A 108 -1.23 -11.60 -13.71
C LEU A 108 -2.76 -11.70 -13.87
N GLN A 109 -3.46 -10.57 -13.76
CA GLN A 109 -4.90 -10.51 -13.99
C GLN A 109 -5.28 -10.68 -15.48
N ASP A 110 -4.46 -10.16 -16.40
CA ASP A 110 -4.75 -10.19 -17.84
C ASP A 110 -4.54 -11.60 -18.45
N HIS A 111 -3.61 -12.40 -17.90
CA HIS A 111 -3.36 -13.75 -18.41
C HIS A 111 -4.56 -14.69 -18.30
N GLU A 112 -5.48 -14.47 -17.38
CA GLU A 112 -6.69 -15.29 -17.25
C GLU A 112 -7.82 -14.90 -18.20
N ASN A 113 -7.87 -13.64 -18.64
CA ASN A 113 -8.92 -13.20 -19.56
C ASN A 113 -8.83 -13.81 -20.97
N HIS A 114 -7.72 -14.48 -21.30
CA HIS A 114 -7.52 -15.13 -22.59
C HIS A 114 -7.81 -16.64 -22.60
N GLU A 115 -8.05 -17.29 -21.45
CA GLU A 115 -8.30 -18.74 -21.37
C GLU A 115 -9.71 -19.13 -20.90
N HIS A 116 -10.63 -18.19 -20.75
CA HIS A 116 -12.00 -18.53 -20.40
C HIS A 116 -12.84 -18.84 -21.62
N SER A 117 -12.64 -20.06 -22.18
CA SER A 117 -13.70 -20.81 -22.84
C SER A 117 -14.59 -21.42 -21.73
N PRO A 118 -15.93 -21.39 -21.84
CA PRO A 118 -16.81 -21.85 -20.78
C PRO A 118 -16.74 -23.37 -20.65
N GLN A 119 -16.12 -23.88 -19.59
CA GLN A 119 -16.27 -25.28 -19.20
C GLN A 119 -17.09 -25.39 -17.93
N GLU A 120 -18.18 -26.07 -18.16
CA GLU A 120 -19.23 -26.55 -17.27
C GLU A 120 -18.80 -26.94 -15.86
N SER A 121 -19.71 -26.60 -14.95
CA SER A 121 -19.90 -27.10 -13.60
C SER A 121 -19.48 -28.57 -13.40
N GLY A 122 -18.34 -28.77 -12.78
CA GLY A 122 -17.93 -30.04 -12.16
C GLY A 122 -18.39 -30.07 -10.73
N ASN A 123 -19.45 -30.81 -10.48
CA ASN A 123 -20.09 -31.15 -9.22
C ASN A 123 -19.08 -31.76 -8.22
N CYS A 124 -18.78 -31.07 -7.13
CA CYS A 124 -18.15 -31.66 -5.96
C CYS A 124 -19.20 -32.41 -5.15
N LYS A 125 -19.14 -33.72 -5.18
CA LYS A 125 -19.75 -34.61 -4.20
C LYS A 125 -18.88 -34.69 -2.95
#